data_1a4cacf67571a574d0d95f4ea905d34d
#
_entry.id   1a4cacf67571a574d0d95f4ea905d34d
#
_cell.length_a   1.000
_cell.length_b   1.000
_cell.length_c   1.000
_cell.angle_alpha   90.00
_cell.angle_beta   90.00
_cell.angle_gamma   90.00
#
_symmetry.space_group_name_H-M   'P 1'
#
loop_
_entity.id
_entity.type
_entity.pdbx_description
1 polymer ?
#
loop_
_entity_poly.entity_id
_entity_poly.type
_entity_poly.pdbx_seq_one_letter_code
_entity_poly.pdbx_strand_id
1 'polypeptide(L)'
;MLKALPSFLLLLASLAAPSPAEDFWAHWGDGKAELNGYALKQPRYGTVRTGTSVLIFVTEDFSDTLRVKADPGKHPATDVYPVLKLNAVRDFPTGIYDYNVMTSAFLRIAPGWPVAKVSFSSQEWCGHVWHQLVPRAGKLAGLFHSYFDGEADGTDDLALPKDGVFEDALPVLLRGWNGDYLEPGESRTVPFLPNLLWARLNHKRLAWTKATIARTASLRPLTVPAGRFEVTAYTVETADGRKLGFEIESASPHRLIRQTGPDGEELALRGSTRLPYWQLNAPGGEQHLKALGLGGR
;
A
#
# COMPACT_ATOMS: atom_id res chain seq x y z
N MET A 1 59.62 23.41 -39.65
CA MET A 1 58.87 22.13 -39.56
C MET A 1 58.16 22.06 -38.23
N LEU A 2 56.90 22.53 -38.18
CA LEU A 2 56.04 22.42 -37.00
C LEU A 2 55.29 21.08 -37.04
N LYS A 3 55.46 20.26 -36.00
CA LYS A 3 54.68 19.03 -35.82
C LYS A 3 53.37 19.37 -35.12
N ALA A 4 52.24 19.07 -35.77
CA ALA A 4 50.91 19.16 -35.19
C ALA A 4 50.69 17.98 -34.23
N LEU A 5 50.26 18.28 -32.98
CA LEU A 5 49.73 17.28 -32.04
C LEU A 5 48.26 16.97 -32.36
N PRO A 6 47.84 15.71 -32.32
CA PRO A 6 46.42 15.39 -32.45
C PRO A 6 45.67 15.66 -31.12
N SER A 7 44.63 16.49 -31.19
CA SER A 7 43.68 16.67 -30.08
C SER A 7 42.80 15.44 -29.94
N PHE A 8 42.95 14.74 -28.82
CA PHE A 8 42.05 13.65 -28.42
C PHE A 8 40.77 14.27 -27.83
N LEU A 9 39.67 14.17 -28.56
CA LEU A 9 38.35 14.55 -28.06
C LEU A 9 37.83 13.40 -27.18
N LEU A 10 37.83 13.57 -25.83
CA LEU A 10 37.21 12.62 -24.93
C LEU A 10 35.68 12.80 -25.04
N LEU A 11 35.00 11.84 -25.68
CA LEU A 11 33.54 11.73 -25.62
C LEU A 11 33.16 11.22 -24.22
N LEU A 12 32.73 12.12 -23.35
CA LEU A 12 32.03 11.77 -22.12
C LEU A 12 30.64 11.29 -22.49
N ALA A 13 30.43 9.98 -22.53
CA ALA A 13 29.11 9.39 -22.58
C ALA A 13 28.43 9.67 -21.23
N SER A 14 27.49 10.61 -21.20
CA SER A 14 26.60 10.78 -20.04
C SER A 14 25.66 9.57 -20.01
N LEU A 15 25.85 8.68 -19.06
CA LEU A 15 24.85 7.67 -18.70
C LEU A 15 23.63 8.43 -18.19
N ALA A 16 22.59 8.52 -19.01
CA ALA A 16 21.29 9.04 -18.56
C ALA A 16 20.79 8.12 -17.43
N ALA A 17 20.31 8.72 -16.33
CA ALA A 17 19.62 7.95 -15.31
C ALA A 17 18.40 7.26 -15.94
N PRO A 18 18.10 6.00 -15.56
CA PRO A 18 16.95 5.28 -16.10
C PRO A 18 15.66 6.04 -15.80
N SER A 19 14.69 5.92 -16.68
CA SER A 19 13.38 6.55 -16.48
C SER A 19 12.64 5.89 -15.29
N PRO A 20 11.77 6.59 -14.55
CA PRO A 20 11.01 5.99 -13.45
C PRO A 20 10.26 4.71 -13.83
N ALA A 21 9.84 4.58 -15.09
CA ALA A 21 9.17 3.37 -15.58
C ALA A 21 10.15 2.19 -15.76
N GLU A 22 11.39 2.45 -16.18
CA GLU A 22 12.44 1.42 -16.30
C GLU A 22 12.85 0.89 -14.92
N ASP A 23 13.01 1.78 -13.93
CA ASP A 23 13.32 1.39 -12.55
C ASP A 23 12.19 0.58 -11.92
N PHE A 24 10.93 0.93 -12.20
CA PHE A 24 9.78 0.19 -11.74
C PHE A 24 9.83 -1.27 -12.22
N TRP A 25 9.95 -1.50 -13.53
CA TRP A 25 9.92 -2.85 -14.08
C TRP A 25 11.21 -3.64 -13.79
N ALA A 26 12.36 -2.99 -13.61
CA ALA A 26 13.58 -3.63 -13.15
C ALA A 26 13.39 -4.27 -11.76
N HIS A 27 12.59 -3.63 -10.88
CA HIS A 27 12.28 -4.17 -9.57
C HIS A 27 11.07 -5.14 -9.60
N TRP A 28 9.98 -4.78 -10.26
CA TRP A 28 8.70 -5.49 -10.16
C TRP A 28 8.47 -6.54 -11.24
N GLY A 29 9.29 -6.58 -12.29
CA GLY A 29 9.12 -7.47 -13.45
C GLY A 29 9.73 -8.86 -13.30
N ASP A 30 10.31 -9.21 -12.14
CA ASP A 30 11.01 -10.47 -11.91
C ASP A 30 10.12 -11.64 -11.47
N GLY A 31 8.79 -11.44 -11.43
CA GLY A 31 7.83 -12.48 -11.06
C GLY A 31 7.79 -12.80 -9.56
N LYS A 32 8.27 -11.91 -8.69
CA LYS A 32 8.23 -12.07 -7.23
C LYS A 32 7.36 -11.02 -6.58
N ALA A 33 6.75 -11.37 -5.45
CA ALA A 33 6.16 -10.40 -4.55
C ALA A 33 7.22 -9.84 -3.59
N GLU A 34 7.06 -8.58 -3.19
CA GLU A 34 7.72 -8.01 -2.03
C GLU A 34 6.82 -8.24 -0.81
N LEU A 35 7.37 -8.86 0.23
CA LEU A 35 6.70 -9.11 1.50
C LEU A 35 7.42 -8.34 2.59
N ASN A 36 6.68 -7.52 3.33
CA ASN A 36 7.19 -6.73 4.44
C ASN A 36 6.43 -7.13 5.71
N GLY A 37 7.15 -7.66 6.71
CA GLY A 37 6.59 -8.03 8.01
C GLY A 37 6.74 -6.89 9.02
N TYR A 38 5.69 -6.64 9.79
CA TYR A 38 5.64 -5.53 10.75
C TYR A 38 5.25 -6.01 12.15
N ALA A 39 5.81 -5.35 13.17
CA ALA A 39 5.19 -5.29 14.47
C ALA A 39 3.96 -4.39 14.37
N LEU A 40 2.81 -4.91 14.78
CA LEU A 40 1.53 -4.20 14.78
C LEU A 40 1.18 -3.76 16.20
N LYS A 41 0.80 -2.48 16.34
CA LYS A 41 0.00 -1.96 17.44
C LYS A 41 -1.34 -1.52 16.89
N GLN A 42 -2.43 -2.15 17.34
CA GLN A 42 -3.79 -1.87 16.88
C GLN A 42 -4.67 -1.44 18.04
N PRO A 43 -5.14 -0.19 18.08
CA PRO A 43 -6.15 0.23 19.05
C PRO A 43 -7.45 -0.53 18.83
N ARG A 44 -7.97 -1.15 19.90
CA ARG A 44 -9.28 -1.80 19.89
C ARG A 44 -9.85 -1.88 21.30
N TYR A 45 -11.10 -1.49 21.48
CA TYR A 45 -11.80 -1.48 22.77
C TYR A 45 -11.05 -0.68 23.86
N GLY A 46 -10.58 0.52 23.52
CA GLY A 46 -9.86 1.41 24.44
C GLY A 46 -8.45 0.95 24.86
N THR A 47 -7.91 -0.09 24.22
CA THR A 47 -6.58 -0.64 24.53
C THR A 47 -5.79 -0.88 23.24
N VAL A 48 -4.50 -0.59 23.27
CA VAL A 48 -3.58 -0.94 22.17
C VAL A 48 -3.26 -2.44 22.24
N ARG A 49 -3.62 -3.16 21.19
CA ARG A 49 -3.32 -4.58 21.00
C ARG A 49 -2.03 -4.76 20.22
N THR A 50 -1.23 -5.72 20.61
CA THR A 50 -0.03 -6.09 19.84
C THR A 50 -0.35 -7.27 18.94
N GLY A 51 0.17 -7.21 17.71
CA GLY A 51 -0.04 -8.26 16.72
C GLY A 51 1.03 -8.23 15.64
N THR A 52 0.70 -8.78 14.50
CA THR A 52 1.55 -8.78 13.32
C THR A 52 0.80 -8.25 12.11
N SER A 53 1.55 -7.67 11.18
CA SER A 53 1.01 -7.31 9.87
C SER A 53 1.99 -7.72 8.79
N VAL A 54 1.48 -8.11 7.63
CA VAL A 54 2.27 -8.34 6.42
C VAL A 54 1.69 -7.51 5.29
N LEU A 55 2.53 -6.65 4.71
CA LEU A 55 2.20 -5.95 3.48
C LEU A 55 2.85 -6.70 2.31
N ILE A 56 2.04 -7.14 1.36
CA ILE A 56 2.45 -7.93 0.20
C ILE A 56 2.18 -7.10 -1.04
N PHE A 57 3.25 -6.76 -1.77
CA PHE A 57 3.17 -6.02 -3.02
C PHE A 57 3.53 -6.94 -4.17
N VAL A 58 2.70 -6.98 -5.21
CA VAL A 58 2.94 -7.81 -6.39
C VAL A 58 2.27 -7.21 -7.63
N THR A 59 2.93 -7.33 -8.77
CA THR A 59 2.33 -6.97 -10.06
C THR A 59 1.47 -8.12 -10.58
N GLU A 60 0.29 -7.80 -11.09
CA GLU A 60 -0.63 -8.76 -11.70
C GLU A 60 -1.30 -8.14 -12.92
N ASP A 61 -1.65 -8.99 -13.89
CA ASP A 61 -2.60 -8.62 -14.94
C ASP A 61 -4.01 -8.60 -14.38
N PHE A 62 -4.80 -7.60 -14.78
CA PHE A 62 -6.10 -7.31 -14.19
C PHE A 62 -7.13 -7.01 -15.29
N SER A 63 -8.32 -7.62 -15.19
CA SER A 63 -9.43 -7.37 -16.12
C SER A 63 -10.13 -6.07 -15.81
N ASP A 64 -10.29 -5.20 -16.80
CA ASP A 64 -11.03 -3.95 -16.68
C ASP A 64 -12.54 -4.17 -16.50
N THR A 65 -13.09 -5.17 -17.19
CA THR A 65 -14.52 -5.49 -17.13
C THR A 65 -14.89 -6.15 -15.82
N LEU A 66 -14.16 -7.21 -15.43
CA LEU A 66 -14.54 -8.06 -14.29
C LEU A 66 -13.94 -7.57 -12.96
N ARG A 67 -12.90 -6.73 -13.02
CA ARG A 67 -12.19 -6.24 -11.81
C ARG A 67 -11.62 -7.39 -10.97
N VAL A 68 -11.00 -8.35 -11.64
CA VAL A 68 -10.31 -9.50 -11.06
C VAL A 68 -8.97 -9.74 -11.76
N LYS A 69 -8.12 -10.57 -11.18
CA LYS A 69 -6.91 -11.06 -11.83
C LYS A 69 -7.24 -11.65 -13.20
N ALA A 70 -6.49 -11.23 -14.21
CA ALA A 70 -6.59 -11.78 -15.56
C ALA A 70 -5.57 -12.91 -15.75
N ASP A 71 -6.01 -14.16 -15.76
CA ASP A 71 -5.12 -15.27 -16.07
C ASP A 71 -4.77 -15.28 -17.57
N PRO A 72 -3.55 -15.69 -17.93
CA PRO A 72 -3.10 -15.71 -19.32
C PRO A 72 -4.08 -16.46 -20.26
N GLY A 73 -4.45 -15.79 -21.35
CA GLY A 73 -5.34 -16.35 -22.38
C GLY A 73 -6.82 -16.46 -21.98
N LYS A 74 -7.22 -15.98 -20.79
CA LYS A 74 -8.63 -16.00 -20.34
C LYS A 74 -9.41 -14.73 -20.69
N HIS A 75 -8.72 -13.65 -21.05
CA HIS A 75 -9.32 -12.35 -21.34
C HIS A 75 -8.80 -11.80 -22.68
N PRO A 76 -9.60 -11.01 -23.42
CA PRO A 76 -9.10 -10.24 -24.54
C PRO A 76 -8.00 -9.29 -24.12
N ALA A 77 -6.96 -9.09 -24.92
CA ALA A 77 -5.86 -8.20 -24.61
C ALA A 77 -6.31 -6.73 -24.34
N THR A 78 -7.42 -6.31 -24.95
CA THR A 78 -8.04 -5.00 -24.74
C THR A 78 -8.72 -4.85 -23.38
N ASP A 79 -8.95 -5.94 -22.65
CA ASP A 79 -9.54 -5.97 -21.30
C ASP A 79 -8.49 -6.04 -20.20
N VAL A 80 -7.20 -6.15 -20.56
CA VAL A 80 -6.13 -6.45 -19.60
C VAL A 80 -5.19 -5.26 -19.44
N TYR A 81 -4.87 -4.94 -18.19
CA TYR A 81 -3.83 -3.98 -17.85
C TYR A 81 -3.09 -4.38 -16.56
N PRO A 82 -1.83 -3.98 -16.41
CA PRO A 82 -1.07 -4.30 -15.21
C PRO A 82 -1.51 -3.44 -14.01
N VAL A 83 -1.56 -4.07 -12.84
CA VAL A 83 -1.73 -3.41 -11.55
C VAL A 83 -0.58 -3.75 -10.60
N LEU A 84 -0.26 -2.81 -9.71
CA LEU A 84 0.45 -3.14 -8.47
C LEU A 84 -0.62 -3.39 -7.41
N LYS A 85 -0.67 -4.61 -6.92
CA LYS A 85 -1.58 -5.03 -5.85
C LYS A 85 -0.84 -4.95 -4.52
N LEU A 86 -1.48 -4.34 -3.53
CA LEU A 86 -1.13 -4.43 -2.12
C LEU A 86 -2.16 -5.32 -1.41
N ASN A 87 -1.71 -6.37 -0.73
CA ASN A 87 -2.49 -7.02 0.33
C ASN A 87 -1.90 -6.62 1.68
N ALA A 88 -2.67 -5.93 2.50
CA ALA A 88 -2.32 -5.58 3.87
C ALA A 88 -3.06 -6.51 4.82
N VAL A 89 -2.34 -7.47 5.38
CA VAL A 89 -2.86 -8.45 6.36
C VAL A 89 -2.53 -7.96 7.76
N ARG A 90 -3.49 -8.04 8.69
CA ARG A 90 -3.31 -7.72 10.11
C ARG A 90 -3.93 -8.82 10.97
N ASP A 91 -3.15 -9.34 11.90
CA ASP A 91 -3.58 -10.34 12.87
C ASP A 91 -3.26 -9.85 14.28
N PHE A 92 -4.28 -9.74 15.12
CA PHE A 92 -4.11 -9.29 16.51
C PHE A 92 -5.16 -9.87 17.46
N PRO A 93 -4.78 -10.28 18.70
CA PRO A 93 -5.69 -10.82 19.68
C PRO A 93 -6.43 -9.72 20.46
N THR A 94 -7.65 -10.03 20.90
CA THR A 94 -8.44 -9.20 21.83
C THR A 94 -8.91 -10.04 23.02
N GLY A 95 -8.02 -10.43 23.89
CA GLY A 95 -8.33 -11.36 24.98
C GLY A 95 -8.30 -12.80 24.47
N ILE A 96 -9.45 -13.46 24.36
CA ILE A 96 -9.53 -14.89 23.99
C ILE A 96 -9.73 -15.13 22.49
N TYR A 97 -9.93 -14.08 21.69
CA TYR A 97 -10.20 -14.22 20.26
C TYR A 97 -9.35 -13.27 19.41
N ASP A 98 -9.11 -13.71 18.21
CA ASP A 98 -8.28 -13.00 17.24
C ASP A 98 -9.13 -12.23 16.23
N TYR A 99 -8.58 -11.12 15.75
CA TYR A 99 -8.97 -10.46 14.53
C TYR A 99 -8.06 -10.87 13.40
N ASN A 100 -8.64 -11.31 12.28
CA ASN A 100 -7.96 -11.52 11.03
C ASN A 100 -8.53 -10.54 10.00
N VAL A 101 -7.70 -9.65 9.51
CA VAL A 101 -8.11 -8.56 8.64
C VAL A 101 -7.25 -8.56 7.39
N MET A 102 -7.85 -8.39 6.23
CA MET A 102 -7.13 -8.14 4.99
C MET A 102 -7.76 -7.01 4.20
N THR A 103 -6.93 -6.04 3.82
CA THR A 103 -7.28 -5.02 2.82
C THR A 103 -6.46 -5.27 1.56
N SER A 104 -7.10 -5.28 0.39
CA SER A 104 -6.42 -5.36 -0.90
C SER A 104 -6.68 -4.10 -1.70
N ALA A 105 -5.63 -3.37 -2.07
CA ALA A 105 -5.69 -2.24 -2.97
C ALA A 105 -5.02 -2.59 -4.30
N PHE A 106 -5.72 -2.34 -5.41
CA PHE A 106 -5.25 -2.59 -6.77
C PHE A 106 -5.10 -1.25 -7.47
N LEU A 107 -3.87 -0.87 -7.80
CA LEU A 107 -3.57 0.38 -8.46
C LEU A 107 -3.06 0.10 -9.87
N ARG A 108 -3.66 0.73 -10.87
CA ARG A 108 -3.20 0.63 -12.25
C ARG A 108 -1.80 1.21 -12.36
N ILE A 109 -0.88 0.49 -13.01
CA ILE A 109 0.48 0.95 -13.30
C ILE A 109 0.39 1.97 -14.44
N ALA A 110 0.07 3.21 -14.09
CA ALA A 110 -0.11 4.34 -14.99
C ALA A 110 0.13 5.64 -14.20
N PRO A 111 0.36 6.78 -14.89
CA PRO A 111 0.51 8.07 -14.21
C PRO A 111 -0.61 8.34 -13.21
N GLY A 112 -0.26 8.78 -11.99
CA GLY A 112 -1.18 9.06 -10.89
C GLY A 112 -1.72 7.85 -10.14
N TRP A 113 -1.30 6.62 -10.49
CA TRP A 113 -1.70 5.39 -9.80
C TRP A 113 -3.22 5.25 -9.61
N PRO A 114 -4.04 5.28 -10.68
CA PRO A 114 -5.50 5.18 -10.53
C PRO A 114 -5.89 3.90 -9.79
N VAL A 115 -6.73 4.05 -8.78
CA VAL A 115 -7.27 2.90 -8.04
C VAL A 115 -8.24 2.14 -8.95
N ALA A 116 -7.98 0.86 -9.18
CA ALA A 116 -8.84 -0.03 -9.93
C ALA A 116 -9.88 -0.72 -9.05
N LYS A 117 -9.49 -1.04 -7.80
CA LYS A 117 -10.35 -1.73 -6.83
C LYS A 117 -9.74 -1.61 -5.44
N VAL A 118 -10.58 -1.54 -4.41
CA VAL A 118 -10.22 -1.83 -3.04
C VAL A 118 -11.17 -2.91 -2.52
N SER A 119 -10.67 -3.89 -1.79
CA SER A 119 -11.50 -4.86 -1.08
C SER A 119 -10.98 -5.07 0.34
N PHE A 120 -11.89 -5.38 1.23
CA PHE A 120 -11.64 -5.53 2.65
C PHE A 120 -12.38 -6.73 3.19
N SER A 121 -11.76 -7.45 4.10
CA SER A 121 -12.42 -8.46 4.91
C SER A 121 -11.95 -8.38 6.35
N SER A 122 -12.86 -8.61 7.28
CA SER A 122 -12.57 -8.77 8.69
C SER A 122 -13.32 -9.99 9.20
N GLN A 123 -12.60 -10.86 9.87
CA GLN A 123 -13.15 -12.05 10.51
C GLN A 123 -12.69 -12.07 11.97
N GLU A 124 -13.65 -12.22 12.86
CA GLU A 124 -13.42 -12.42 14.29
C GLU A 124 -14.58 -13.26 14.86
N TRP A 125 -14.52 -13.69 16.11
CA TRP A 125 -15.49 -14.65 16.63
C TRP A 125 -16.92 -14.15 16.70
N CYS A 126 -17.16 -12.81 16.69
CA CYS A 126 -18.50 -12.27 16.67
C CYS A 126 -19.13 -12.25 15.26
N GLY A 127 -18.31 -12.18 14.19
CA GLY A 127 -18.86 -12.14 12.85
C GLY A 127 -17.88 -11.79 11.73
N HIS A 128 -18.42 -11.66 10.56
CA HIS A 128 -17.70 -11.38 9.33
C HIS A 128 -18.13 -10.06 8.72
N VAL A 129 -17.20 -9.37 8.11
CA VAL A 129 -17.46 -8.22 7.23
C VAL A 129 -16.66 -8.38 5.97
N TRP A 130 -17.28 -8.09 4.84
CA TRP A 130 -16.62 -7.94 3.56
C TRP A 130 -17.12 -6.68 2.87
N HIS A 131 -16.19 -5.91 2.28
CA HIS A 131 -16.51 -4.66 1.59
C HIS A 131 -15.63 -4.52 0.35
N GLN A 132 -16.21 -4.14 -0.78
CA GLN A 132 -15.50 -3.90 -2.03
C GLN A 132 -15.88 -2.54 -2.59
N LEU A 133 -14.90 -1.81 -3.10
CA LEU A 133 -15.07 -0.54 -3.79
C LEU A 133 -14.48 -0.66 -5.20
N VAL A 134 -15.24 -0.28 -6.21
CA VAL A 134 -14.84 -0.33 -7.62
C VAL A 134 -15.13 1.01 -8.29
N PRO A 135 -14.10 1.78 -8.70
CA PRO A 135 -14.28 2.96 -9.51
C PRO A 135 -14.85 2.59 -10.90
N ARG A 136 -15.93 3.24 -11.29
CA ARG A 136 -16.55 3.08 -12.61
C ARG A 136 -17.19 4.40 -13.09
N ALA A 137 -16.83 4.86 -14.28
CA ALA A 137 -17.48 5.98 -14.96
C ALA A 137 -17.75 7.21 -14.06
N GLY A 138 -16.75 7.66 -13.32
CA GLY A 138 -16.86 8.83 -12.42
C GLY A 138 -17.60 8.58 -11.11
N LYS A 139 -17.95 7.35 -10.83
CA LYS A 139 -18.56 6.89 -9.56
C LYS A 139 -17.65 5.88 -8.86
N LEU A 140 -17.82 5.77 -7.57
CA LEU A 140 -17.25 4.71 -6.75
C LEU A 140 -18.40 3.82 -6.28
N ALA A 141 -18.55 2.68 -6.94
CA ALA A 141 -19.54 1.68 -6.59
C ALA A 141 -19.00 0.77 -5.48
N GLY A 142 -19.75 0.59 -4.41
CA GLY A 142 -19.44 -0.32 -3.32
C GLY A 142 -20.46 -1.43 -3.17
N LEU A 143 -20.00 -2.57 -2.67
CA LEU A 143 -20.82 -3.68 -2.21
C LEU A 143 -20.24 -4.15 -0.89
N PHE A 144 -21.09 -4.33 0.13
CA PHE A 144 -20.65 -4.81 1.43
C PHE A 144 -21.66 -5.77 2.04
N HIS A 145 -21.11 -6.67 2.86
CA HIS A 145 -21.82 -7.62 3.68
C HIS A 145 -21.29 -7.51 5.10
N SER A 146 -22.16 -7.26 6.08
CA SER A 146 -21.77 -7.15 7.48
C SER A 146 -22.75 -7.91 8.36
N TYR A 147 -22.20 -8.68 9.30
CA TYR A 147 -23.01 -9.37 10.33
C TYR A 147 -23.58 -8.38 11.38
N PHE A 148 -23.02 -7.17 11.47
CA PHE A 148 -23.29 -6.27 12.59
C PHE A 148 -24.58 -5.47 12.39
N ASP A 149 -25.32 -5.30 13.50
CA ASP A 149 -26.58 -4.53 13.53
C ASP A 149 -26.36 -3.08 13.08
N GLY A 150 -27.28 -2.57 12.28
CA GLY A 150 -27.20 -1.23 11.69
C GLY A 150 -26.27 -1.12 10.45
N GLU A 151 -25.54 -2.19 10.09
CA GLU A 151 -24.72 -2.27 8.89
C GLU A 151 -25.38 -3.14 7.81
N ALA A 152 -25.58 -4.42 8.10
CA ALA A 152 -26.19 -5.43 7.22
C ALA A 152 -25.56 -5.50 5.81
N ASP A 153 -26.31 -5.92 4.83
CA ASP A 153 -25.91 -5.94 3.43
C ASP A 153 -26.31 -4.65 2.72
N GLY A 154 -25.45 -4.14 1.85
CA GLY A 154 -25.77 -2.91 1.15
C GLY A 154 -24.77 -2.52 0.08
N THR A 155 -25.03 -1.37 -0.52
CA THR A 155 -24.20 -0.78 -1.57
C THR A 155 -23.80 0.65 -1.23
N ASP A 156 -22.65 1.07 -1.78
CA ASP A 156 -22.25 2.48 -1.83
C ASP A 156 -22.36 2.98 -3.28
N ASP A 157 -22.82 4.21 -3.46
CA ASP A 157 -22.79 4.95 -4.72
C ASP A 157 -22.26 6.35 -4.42
N LEU A 158 -20.95 6.47 -4.41
CA LEU A 158 -20.27 7.73 -4.11
C LEU A 158 -19.79 8.37 -5.42
N ALA A 159 -19.81 9.71 -5.50
CA ALA A 159 -19.08 10.39 -6.55
C ALA A 159 -17.58 10.04 -6.44
N LEU A 160 -16.89 9.94 -7.58
CA LEU A 160 -15.44 9.75 -7.62
C LEU A 160 -14.78 11.10 -7.97
N PRO A 161 -14.22 11.83 -6.99
CA PRO A 161 -13.49 13.06 -7.26
C PRO A 161 -12.28 12.80 -8.14
N LYS A 162 -11.97 13.70 -9.07
CA LYS A 162 -10.84 13.55 -10.01
C LYS A 162 -9.49 13.33 -9.28
N ASP A 163 -9.28 14.05 -8.18
CA ASP A 163 -8.05 14.02 -7.40
C ASP A 163 -8.27 13.32 -6.04
N GLY A 164 -9.25 12.40 -5.97
CA GLY A 164 -9.60 11.68 -4.76
C GLY A 164 -8.53 10.68 -4.36
N VAL A 165 -8.08 10.76 -3.11
CA VAL A 165 -7.09 9.87 -2.53
C VAL A 165 -7.76 8.87 -1.62
N PHE A 166 -7.45 7.58 -1.83
CA PHE A 166 -7.88 6.49 -0.96
C PHE A 166 -6.80 6.25 0.09
N GLU A 167 -7.17 6.25 1.36
CA GLU A 167 -6.22 5.97 2.46
C GLU A 167 -5.58 4.58 2.27
N ASP A 168 -6.35 3.57 1.82
CA ASP A 168 -5.87 2.21 1.54
C ASP A 168 -4.79 2.15 0.42
N ALA A 169 -4.69 3.16 -0.44
CA ALA A 169 -3.72 3.24 -1.52
C ALA A 169 -2.41 3.95 -1.12
N LEU A 170 -2.39 4.67 -0.01
CA LEU A 170 -1.23 5.47 0.40
C LEU A 170 0.08 4.66 0.53
N PRO A 171 0.08 3.40 1.04
CA PRO A 171 1.30 2.60 1.09
C PRO A 171 1.93 2.29 -0.27
N VAL A 172 1.18 2.41 -1.36
CA VAL A 172 1.69 2.32 -2.74
C VAL A 172 2.05 3.71 -3.28
N LEU A 173 1.11 4.66 -3.15
CA LEU A 173 1.21 5.99 -3.74
C LEU A 173 2.45 6.76 -3.25
N LEU A 174 2.74 6.69 -1.93
CA LEU A 174 3.82 7.46 -1.31
C LEU A 174 5.21 6.88 -1.54
N ARG A 175 5.34 5.70 -2.17
CA ARG A 175 6.64 5.09 -2.50
C ARG A 175 7.34 5.74 -3.69
N GLY A 176 6.65 6.57 -4.45
CA GLY A 176 7.26 7.37 -5.51
C GLY A 176 7.68 6.59 -6.77
N TRP A 177 7.26 5.34 -6.97
CA TRP A 177 7.64 4.52 -8.12
C TRP A 177 7.24 5.10 -9.50
N ASN A 178 6.32 6.04 -9.54
CA ASN A 178 5.90 6.74 -10.76
C ASN A 178 6.06 8.27 -10.59
N GLY A 179 7.14 8.67 -9.97
CA GLY A 179 7.40 10.03 -9.50
C GLY A 179 6.86 10.28 -8.09
N ASP A 180 7.48 11.21 -7.41
CA ASP A 180 7.09 11.60 -6.05
C ASP A 180 5.66 12.17 -6.04
N TYR A 181 4.86 11.78 -5.05
CA TYR A 181 3.49 12.29 -4.89
C TYR A 181 3.45 13.78 -4.55
N LEU A 182 4.42 14.25 -3.78
CA LEU A 182 4.63 15.66 -3.40
C LEU A 182 6.11 15.99 -3.51
N GLU A 183 6.44 17.23 -3.85
CA GLU A 183 7.81 17.74 -3.77
C GLU A 183 8.28 17.87 -2.31
N PRO A 184 9.59 17.85 -2.03
CA PRO A 184 10.12 18.08 -0.69
C PRO A 184 9.59 19.38 -0.06
N GLY A 185 8.93 19.28 1.10
CA GLY A 185 8.32 20.43 1.81
C GLY A 185 6.95 20.84 1.29
N GLU A 186 6.43 20.18 0.25
CA GLU A 186 5.08 20.45 -0.28
C GLU A 186 3.99 19.87 0.63
N SER A 187 2.82 20.54 0.60
CA SER A 187 1.58 20.02 1.17
C SER A 187 0.42 20.26 0.21
N ARG A 188 -0.56 19.36 0.24
CA ARG A 188 -1.74 19.42 -0.64
C ARG A 188 -2.98 18.97 0.11
N THR A 189 -4.06 19.75 -0.01
CA THR A 189 -5.38 19.35 0.48
C THR A 189 -6.16 18.68 -0.65
N VAL A 190 -6.68 17.47 -0.37
CA VAL A 190 -7.34 16.61 -1.35
C VAL A 190 -8.66 16.07 -0.82
N PRO A 191 -9.61 15.67 -1.68
CA PRO A 191 -10.68 14.75 -1.31
C PRO A 191 -10.06 13.44 -0.84
N PHE A 192 -10.50 12.93 0.30
CA PHE A 192 -9.89 11.80 0.97
C PHE A 192 -10.94 10.77 1.40
N LEU A 193 -10.74 9.51 1.04
CA LEU A 193 -11.61 8.42 1.44
C LEU A 193 -10.91 7.64 2.57
N PRO A 194 -11.47 7.60 3.78
CA PRO A 194 -10.93 6.82 4.88
C PRO A 194 -10.80 5.34 4.54
N ASN A 195 -9.82 4.65 5.14
CA ASN A 195 -9.62 3.24 4.91
C ASN A 195 -10.79 2.39 5.44
N LEU A 196 -10.97 1.23 4.79
CA LEU A 196 -12.08 0.32 5.11
C LEU A 196 -11.95 -0.28 6.52
N LEU A 197 -10.75 -0.49 7.02
CA LEU A 197 -10.53 -0.96 8.40
C LEU A 197 -11.00 0.08 9.42
N TRP A 198 -10.64 1.36 9.24
CA TRP A 198 -11.11 2.42 10.12
C TRP A 198 -12.63 2.52 10.11
N ALA A 199 -13.24 2.48 8.92
CA ALA A 199 -14.69 2.53 8.78
C ALA A 199 -15.35 1.36 9.56
N ARG A 200 -14.81 0.14 9.40
CA ARG A 200 -15.29 -1.06 10.11
C ARG A 200 -15.12 -0.96 11.62
N LEU A 201 -13.94 -0.58 12.12
CA LEU A 201 -13.67 -0.55 13.55
C LEU A 201 -14.47 0.55 14.30
N ASN A 202 -14.89 1.59 13.58
CA ASN A 202 -15.66 2.72 14.10
C ASN A 202 -17.15 2.67 13.72
N HIS A 203 -17.60 1.62 13.04
CA HIS A 203 -18.99 1.48 12.57
C HIS A 203 -19.44 2.70 11.76
N LYS A 204 -18.60 3.18 10.84
CA LYS A 204 -18.85 4.37 10.03
C LYS A 204 -19.14 3.99 8.58
N ARG A 205 -20.18 4.63 8.02
CA ARG A 205 -20.39 4.61 6.56
C ARG A 205 -19.29 5.39 5.88
N LEU A 206 -18.87 4.92 4.70
CA LEU A 206 -17.87 5.62 3.90
C LEU A 206 -18.42 6.93 3.34
N ALA A 207 -17.62 7.96 3.42
CA ALA A 207 -17.89 9.25 2.80
C ALA A 207 -16.56 9.95 2.49
N TRP A 208 -16.53 10.67 1.37
CA TRP A 208 -15.41 11.55 1.07
C TRP A 208 -15.33 12.68 2.11
N THR A 209 -14.15 12.88 2.64
CA THR A 209 -13.79 14.01 3.50
C THR A 209 -12.66 14.80 2.85
N LYS A 210 -12.02 15.69 3.58
CA LYS A 210 -10.79 16.36 3.15
C LYS A 210 -9.64 15.91 4.02
N ALA A 211 -8.45 15.82 3.44
CA ALA A 211 -7.22 15.67 4.19
C ALA A 211 -6.12 16.54 3.60
N THR A 212 -5.23 17.04 4.45
CA THR A 212 -3.98 17.66 4.04
C THR A 212 -2.87 16.62 4.16
N ILE A 213 -2.23 16.33 3.04
CA ILE A 213 -1.06 15.47 2.95
C ILE A 213 0.16 16.37 2.82
N ALA A 214 1.15 16.18 3.67
CA ALA A 214 2.39 16.96 3.66
C ALA A 214 3.62 16.05 3.65
N ARG A 215 4.65 16.43 2.90
CA ARG A 215 5.95 15.76 2.82
C ARG A 215 7.00 16.61 3.52
N THR A 216 7.88 15.99 4.32
CA THR A 216 9.01 16.68 4.91
C THR A 216 10.00 17.18 3.85
N ALA A 217 10.61 18.34 4.08
CA ALA A 217 11.62 18.90 3.17
C ALA A 217 12.94 18.12 3.20
N SER A 218 13.25 17.45 4.32
CA SER A 218 14.52 16.77 4.53
C SER A 218 14.30 15.32 4.94
N LEU A 219 15.25 14.48 4.58
CA LEU A 219 15.35 13.12 5.09
C LEU A 219 15.65 13.13 6.59
N ARG A 220 15.26 12.06 7.28
CA ARG A 220 15.59 11.87 8.68
C ARG A 220 15.92 10.41 8.99
N PRO A 221 16.80 10.14 9.95
CA PRO A 221 17.05 8.78 10.39
C PRO A 221 15.85 8.24 11.19
N LEU A 222 15.53 6.98 10.97
CA LEU A 222 14.51 6.24 11.71
C LEU A 222 15.04 4.85 12.07
N THR A 223 14.89 4.46 13.32
CA THR A 223 15.22 3.11 13.79
C THR A 223 13.93 2.33 14.08
N VAL A 224 13.82 1.15 13.50
CA VAL A 224 12.73 0.18 13.70
C VAL A 224 13.35 -1.21 13.95
N PRO A 225 12.58 -2.25 14.30
CA PRO A 225 13.15 -3.59 14.52
C PRO A 225 13.98 -4.15 13.36
N ALA A 226 13.66 -3.79 12.10
CA ALA A 226 14.43 -4.19 10.92
C ALA A 226 15.79 -3.49 10.76
N GLY A 227 16.06 -2.41 11.53
CA GLY A 227 17.31 -1.65 11.45
C GLY A 227 17.09 -0.14 11.41
N ARG A 228 18.14 0.57 10.96
CA ARG A 228 18.14 2.04 10.81
C ARG A 228 18.07 2.42 9.34
N PHE A 229 17.18 3.36 9.02
CA PHE A 229 16.88 3.81 7.66
C PHE A 229 16.91 5.34 7.59
N GLU A 230 17.27 5.90 6.44
CA GLU A 230 16.98 7.27 6.09
C GLU A 230 15.62 7.30 5.40
N VAL A 231 14.70 8.12 5.90
CA VAL A 231 13.31 8.14 5.44
C VAL A 231 12.83 9.52 5.04
N THR A 232 11.96 9.55 4.04
CA THR A 232 11.04 10.65 3.76
C THR A 232 9.78 10.44 4.60
N ALA A 233 9.35 11.46 5.34
CA ALA A 233 8.13 11.36 6.13
C ALA A 233 6.98 12.13 5.47
N TYR A 234 5.82 11.48 5.45
CA TYR A 234 4.55 12.09 5.08
C TYR A 234 3.62 12.12 6.27
N THR A 235 2.86 13.20 6.40
CA THR A 235 1.77 13.32 7.37
C THR A 235 0.46 13.51 6.63
N VAL A 236 -0.61 12.91 7.15
CA VAL A 236 -1.97 13.11 6.65
C VAL A 236 -2.81 13.59 7.81
N GLU A 237 -3.42 14.75 7.66
CA GLU A 237 -4.30 15.35 8.65
C GLU A 237 -5.71 15.49 8.05
N THR A 238 -6.66 14.71 8.56
CA THR A 238 -8.02 14.67 8.04
C THR A 238 -8.89 15.73 8.69
N ALA A 239 -9.99 16.12 8.03
CA ALA A 239 -10.91 17.17 8.54
C ALA A 239 -11.58 16.79 9.87
N ASP A 240 -11.67 15.51 10.19
CA ASP A 240 -12.16 15.00 11.48
C ASP A 240 -11.06 14.91 12.56
N GLY A 241 -9.85 15.39 12.26
CA GLY A 241 -8.74 15.51 13.19
C GLY A 241 -7.86 14.26 13.33
N ARG A 242 -8.07 13.21 12.53
CA ARG A 242 -7.15 12.06 12.52
C ARG A 242 -5.80 12.48 11.95
N LYS A 243 -4.73 12.00 12.59
CA LYS A 243 -3.35 12.20 12.13
C LYS A 243 -2.72 10.87 11.80
N LEU A 244 -2.22 10.75 10.57
CA LEU A 244 -1.53 9.57 10.08
C LEU A 244 -0.11 9.97 9.70
N GLY A 245 0.84 9.06 9.90
CA GLY A 245 2.23 9.21 9.49
C GLY A 245 2.68 8.05 8.63
N PHE A 246 3.47 8.34 7.60
CA PHE A 246 4.09 7.34 6.73
C PHE A 246 5.56 7.68 6.55
N GLU A 247 6.44 6.80 6.94
CA GLU A 247 7.87 6.94 6.75
C GLU A 247 8.34 5.96 5.67
N ILE A 248 8.73 6.52 4.53
CA ILE A 248 9.16 5.78 3.35
C ILE A 248 10.68 5.80 3.26
N GLU A 249 11.31 4.65 3.06
CA GLU A 249 12.75 4.54 2.82
C GLU A 249 13.16 5.40 1.61
N SER A 250 14.21 6.21 1.78
CA SER A 250 14.71 7.06 0.70
C SER A 250 15.43 6.28 -0.39
N ALA A 251 16.05 5.16 -0.02
CA ALA A 251 16.71 4.26 -0.96
C ALA A 251 15.70 3.33 -1.64
N SER A 252 15.98 2.91 -2.90
CA SER A 252 15.23 1.83 -3.54
C SER A 252 15.29 0.56 -2.66
N PRO A 253 14.19 -0.17 -2.49
CA PRO A 253 12.92 -0.10 -3.22
C PRO A 253 11.84 0.80 -2.58
N HIS A 254 12.18 1.79 -1.77
CA HIS A 254 11.26 2.76 -1.17
C HIS A 254 10.18 2.10 -0.30
N ARG A 255 10.60 1.18 0.59
CA ARG A 255 9.67 0.46 1.48
C ARG A 255 9.01 1.39 2.48
N LEU A 256 7.79 1.06 2.86
CA LEU A 256 7.16 1.66 4.03
C LEU A 256 7.88 1.13 5.28
N ILE A 257 8.61 2.01 5.98
CA ILE A 257 9.40 1.62 7.17
C ILE A 257 8.55 1.68 8.43
N ARG A 258 7.70 2.71 8.53
CA ARG A 258 6.74 2.85 9.62
C ARG A 258 5.48 3.54 9.12
N GLN A 259 4.34 3.10 9.63
CA GLN A 259 3.06 3.81 9.56
C GLN A 259 2.56 4.05 10.98
N THR A 260 2.00 5.22 11.21
CA THR A 260 1.35 5.56 12.49
C THR A 260 -0.06 6.07 12.23
N GLY A 261 -0.94 5.89 13.19
CA GLY A 261 -2.32 6.35 13.18
C GLY A 261 -2.76 6.87 14.55
N PRO A 262 -4.06 7.20 14.69
CA PRO A 262 -4.60 7.67 15.95
C PRO A 262 -4.51 6.61 17.06
N ASP A 263 -4.59 7.07 18.31
CA ASP A 263 -4.70 6.23 19.52
C ASP A 263 -3.54 5.24 19.71
N GLY A 264 -2.37 5.52 19.08
CA GLY A 264 -1.19 4.68 19.18
C GLY A 264 -1.15 3.52 18.18
N GLU A 265 -1.93 3.59 17.08
CA GLU A 265 -1.76 2.66 15.95
C GLU A 265 -0.36 2.79 15.36
N GLU A 266 0.30 1.65 15.14
CA GLU A 266 1.63 1.61 14.54
C GLU A 266 1.88 0.31 13.78
N LEU A 267 2.48 0.43 12.61
CA LEU A 267 3.21 -0.62 11.91
C LEU A 267 4.69 -0.24 11.91
N ALA A 268 5.56 -1.09 12.46
CA ALA A 268 7.02 -0.90 12.45
C ALA A 268 7.69 -2.09 11.76
N LEU A 269 8.46 -1.85 10.71
CA LEU A 269 9.08 -2.89 9.89
C LEU A 269 9.99 -3.79 10.74
N ARG A 270 9.81 -5.11 10.61
CA ARG A 270 10.61 -6.17 11.26
C ARG A 270 11.52 -6.90 10.29
N GLY A 271 11.10 -7.03 9.03
CA GLY A 271 11.86 -7.71 8.00
C GLY A 271 11.17 -7.60 6.65
N SER A 272 11.94 -7.85 5.60
CA SER A 272 11.47 -7.73 4.21
C SER A 272 12.16 -8.79 3.35
N THR A 273 11.43 -9.35 2.41
CA THR A 273 11.97 -10.31 1.45
C THR A 273 11.20 -10.24 0.12
N ARG A 274 11.78 -10.81 -0.94
CA ARG A 274 11.12 -10.96 -2.24
C ARG A 274 11.05 -12.43 -2.61
N LEU A 275 9.83 -12.95 -2.75
CA LEU A 275 9.56 -14.37 -2.94
C LEU A 275 8.33 -14.57 -3.86
N PRO A 276 8.30 -15.65 -4.66
CA PRO A 276 7.07 -16.16 -5.27
C PRO A 276 6.28 -16.96 -4.23
N TYR A 277 5.76 -16.29 -3.18
CA TYR A 277 5.19 -16.93 -1.98
C TYR A 277 4.06 -17.92 -2.29
N TRP A 278 3.33 -17.72 -3.39
CA TRP A 278 2.29 -18.66 -3.85
C TRP A 278 2.81 -20.04 -4.26
N GLN A 279 4.12 -20.18 -4.44
CA GLN A 279 4.80 -21.46 -4.71
C GLN A 279 5.35 -22.10 -3.43
N LEU A 280 5.29 -21.41 -2.29
CA LEU A 280 5.85 -21.83 -1.00
C LEU A 280 4.77 -22.31 -0.02
N ASN A 281 3.74 -22.96 -0.54
CA ASN A 281 2.56 -23.39 0.20
C ASN A 281 2.61 -24.85 0.71
N ALA A 282 3.75 -25.54 0.52
CA ALA A 282 3.96 -26.87 1.07
C ALA A 282 4.37 -26.80 2.56
N PRO A 283 4.17 -27.86 3.36
CA PRO A 283 4.71 -27.97 4.72
C PRO A 283 6.21 -27.67 4.75
N GLY A 284 6.66 -26.85 5.70
CA GLY A 284 8.03 -26.32 5.79
C GLY A 284 8.22 -24.97 5.12
N GLY A 285 7.25 -24.51 4.33
CA GLY A 285 7.27 -23.16 3.73
C GLY A 285 7.24 -22.03 4.76
N GLU A 286 6.70 -22.29 5.96
CA GLU A 286 6.66 -21.36 7.08
C GLU A 286 8.04 -20.88 7.55
N GLN A 287 9.11 -21.60 7.24
CA GLN A 287 10.49 -21.17 7.53
C GLN A 287 10.81 -19.79 6.90
N HIS A 288 10.17 -19.43 5.78
CA HIS A 288 10.36 -18.15 5.12
C HIS A 288 9.79 -16.96 5.91
N LEU A 289 8.90 -17.21 6.89
CA LEU A 289 8.39 -16.16 7.78
C LEU A 289 9.49 -15.54 8.65
N LYS A 290 10.60 -16.24 8.88
CA LYS A 290 11.77 -15.72 9.62
C LYS A 290 12.33 -14.46 8.97
N ALA A 291 12.38 -14.40 7.63
CA ALA A 291 12.87 -13.24 6.88
C ALA A 291 11.98 -12.00 7.07
N LEU A 292 10.72 -12.19 7.47
CA LEU A 292 9.78 -11.13 7.81
C LEU A 292 9.83 -10.72 9.28
N GLY A 293 10.71 -11.33 10.08
CA GLY A 293 10.73 -11.17 11.52
C GLY A 293 9.50 -11.77 12.24
N LEU A 294 8.81 -12.72 11.59
CA LEU A 294 7.57 -13.36 12.08
C LEU A 294 7.78 -14.84 12.50
N GLY A 295 8.99 -15.36 12.39
CA GLY A 295 9.31 -16.73 12.81
C GLY A 295 9.27 -16.87 14.34
N GLY A 296 8.44 -17.79 14.84
CA GLY A 296 8.31 -18.12 16.27
C GLY A 296 6.88 -18.05 16.79
N ARG A 297 5.92 -18.61 16.04
CA ARG A 297 4.62 -19.05 16.59
C ARG A 297 4.73 -20.48 17.06
#